data_55d101f3e53a8a219e4d6768a501fe46
#
_entry.id   55d101f3e53a8a219e4d6768a501fe46
#
_cell.length_a   1.000
_cell.length_b   1.000
_cell.length_c   1.000
_cell.angle_alpha   90.00
_cell.angle_beta   90.00
_cell.angle_gamma   90.00
#
_symmetry.space_group_name_H-M   'P 1'
#
loop_
_entity.id
_entity.type
_entity.pdbx_description
1 polymer ?
#
loop_
_entity_poly.entity_id
_entity_poly.type
_entity_poly.pdbx_seq_one_letter_code
_entity_poly.pdbx_strand_id
1 'polypeptide(L)'
;SHFAAATESLAPHLPKSPNVLEIGSNDGVFIKNWVPKTTFAVEPCSNFADETNNLGYITYASFWDTELAEQIKSEQGCMDLIYAANCMCHIPDLDETFKAVSNLLAPEGLFVFEDPSLVEMLSRNSYDQIYDEHAHIFSVTALNNLLNRNGLKIINVEALSVHGGSNRIWVTKRDSSKTFPFNLEHYLVREGLLGADYLEILIT
;
A
#
# COMPACT_ATOMS: atom_id res chain seq x y z
N SER A 1 -11.29 15.62 2.25
CA SER A 1 -10.48 14.77 3.16
C SER A 1 -9.26 14.25 2.43
N HIS A 2 -8.27 13.73 3.16
CA HIS A 2 -7.06 13.11 2.60
C HIS A 2 -7.39 11.99 1.60
N PHE A 3 -8.26 11.07 1.99
CA PHE A 3 -8.66 9.94 1.16
C PHE A 3 -9.50 10.33 -0.07
N ALA A 4 -10.31 11.39 0.01
CA ALA A 4 -10.99 11.93 -1.18
C ALA A 4 -9.97 12.47 -2.20
N ALA A 5 -8.96 13.21 -1.75
CA ALA A 5 -7.88 13.68 -2.62
C ALA A 5 -7.06 12.51 -3.20
N ALA A 6 -6.81 11.46 -2.42
CA ALA A 6 -6.18 10.23 -2.92
C ALA A 6 -7.03 9.59 -4.03
N THR A 7 -8.33 9.44 -3.81
CA THR A 7 -9.26 8.91 -4.82
C THR A 7 -9.27 9.74 -6.11
N GLU A 8 -9.32 11.07 -6.00
CA GLU A 8 -9.26 11.98 -7.15
C GLU A 8 -7.95 11.85 -7.94
N SER A 9 -6.83 11.62 -7.24
CA SER A 9 -5.52 11.39 -7.87
C SER A 9 -5.44 10.02 -8.56
N LEU A 10 -6.06 8.98 -8.01
CA LEU A 10 -6.00 7.60 -8.50
C LEU A 10 -6.95 7.34 -9.67
N ALA A 11 -8.17 7.89 -9.60
CA ALA A 11 -9.25 7.59 -10.56
C ALA A 11 -8.88 7.77 -12.04
N PRO A 12 -8.11 8.80 -12.48
CA PRO A 12 -7.72 8.98 -13.87
C PRO A 12 -6.86 7.85 -14.45
N HIS A 13 -6.22 7.04 -13.58
CA HIS A 13 -5.30 5.97 -13.97
C HIS A 13 -5.96 4.58 -13.98
N LEU A 14 -7.26 4.52 -13.70
CA LEU A 14 -8.03 3.29 -13.57
C LEU A 14 -9.10 3.17 -14.66
N PRO A 15 -9.65 1.96 -14.91
CA PRO A 15 -10.81 1.78 -15.76
C PRO A 15 -12.03 2.58 -15.24
N LYS A 16 -13.03 2.79 -16.09
CA LYS A 16 -14.26 3.53 -15.75
C LYS A 16 -15.03 2.93 -14.57
N SER A 17 -14.95 1.63 -14.38
CA SER A 17 -15.58 0.90 -13.26
C SER A 17 -14.54 -0.07 -12.69
N PRO A 18 -13.61 0.41 -11.87
CA PRO A 18 -12.53 -0.41 -11.37
C PRO A 18 -12.99 -1.35 -10.24
N ASN A 19 -12.38 -2.53 -10.18
CA ASN A 19 -12.39 -3.34 -8.98
C ASN A 19 -11.35 -2.78 -8.00
N VAL A 20 -11.80 -2.34 -6.84
CA VAL A 20 -10.99 -1.68 -5.81
C VAL A 20 -10.95 -2.52 -4.54
N LEU A 21 -9.78 -2.75 -3.98
CA LEU A 21 -9.59 -3.39 -2.67
C LEU A 21 -8.82 -2.46 -1.75
N GLU A 22 -9.29 -2.28 -0.52
CA GLU A 22 -8.51 -1.68 0.57
C GLU A 22 -8.05 -2.75 1.56
N ILE A 23 -6.75 -2.76 1.90
CA ILE A 23 -6.17 -3.61 2.94
C ILE A 23 -6.02 -2.77 4.21
N GLY A 24 -6.60 -3.23 5.34
CA GLY A 24 -6.66 -2.48 6.58
C GLY A 24 -7.64 -1.31 6.49
N SER A 25 -8.87 -1.60 6.09
CA SER A 25 -9.86 -0.55 5.76
C SER A 25 -10.39 0.21 6.96
N ASN A 26 -10.20 -0.30 8.17
CA ASN A 26 -10.71 0.30 9.40
C ASN A 26 -12.22 0.64 9.25
N ASP A 27 -12.63 1.86 9.55
CA ASP A 27 -14.01 2.34 9.42
C ASP A 27 -14.43 2.67 7.97
N GLY A 28 -13.62 2.34 6.97
CA GLY A 28 -13.91 2.45 5.54
C GLY A 28 -13.87 3.87 4.96
N VAL A 29 -13.10 4.78 5.54
CA VAL A 29 -13.03 6.19 5.07
C VAL A 29 -12.55 6.29 3.62
N PHE A 30 -11.64 5.41 3.19
CA PHE A 30 -11.18 5.39 1.80
C PHE A 30 -12.21 4.73 0.87
N ILE A 31 -12.70 3.52 1.21
CA ILE A 31 -13.64 2.78 0.34
C ILE A 31 -14.95 3.55 0.12
N LYS A 32 -15.38 4.39 1.06
CA LYS A 32 -16.59 5.24 0.92
C LYS A 32 -16.53 6.24 -0.24
N ASN A 33 -15.37 6.44 -0.86
CA ASN A 33 -15.22 7.27 -2.06
C ASN A 33 -15.41 6.45 -3.37
N TRP A 34 -15.65 5.14 -3.28
CA TRP A 34 -15.80 4.22 -4.41
C TRP A 34 -17.18 3.57 -4.44
N VAL A 35 -17.55 3.00 -5.58
CA VAL A 35 -18.85 2.35 -5.76
C VAL A 35 -18.90 1.00 -5.05
N PRO A 36 -19.80 0.76 -4.09
CA PRO A 36 -19.83 -0.47 -3.29
C PRO A 36 -19.80 -1.77 -4.08
N LYS A 37 -20.48 -1.81 -5.24
CA LYS A 37 -20.60 -3.01 -6.07
C LYS A 37 -19.27 -3.58 -6.56
N THR A 38 -18.25 -2.73 -6.71
CA THR A 38 -16.91 -3.09 -7.23
C THR A 38 -15.82 -2.72 -6.25
N THR A 39 -16.18 -2.53 -4.98
CA THR A 39 -15.24 -2.15 -3.92
C THR A 39 -15.30 -3.14 -2.78
N PHE A 40 -14.13 -3.62 -2.41
CA PHE A 40 -13.90 -4.68 -1.43
C PHE A 40 -12.94 -4.18 -0.36
N ALA A 41 -12.97 -4.81 0.81
CA ALA A 41 -12.07 -4.48 1.90
C ALA A 41 -11.59 -5.73 2.65
N VAL A 42 -10.42 -5.62 3.26
CA VAL A 42 -9.87 -6.58 4.22
C VAL A 42 -9.63 -5.85 5.53
N GLU A 43 -10.25 -6.33 6.62
CA GLU A 43 -10.16 -5.72 7.94
C GLU A 43 -10.27 -6.79 9.03
N PRO A 44 -9.20 -7.06 9.82
CA PRO A 44 -9.23 -8.11 10.81
C PRO A 44 -10.17 -7.82 12.00
N CYS A 45 -10.47 -6.55 12.28
CA CYS A 45 -11.37 -6.17 13.37
C CYS A 45 -12.83 -6.33 12.93
N SER A 46 -13.52 -7.35 13.45
CA SER A 46 -14.88 -7.72 13.04
C SER A 46 -15.90 -6.58 13.18
N ASN A 47 -15.77 -5.72 14.19
CA ASN A 47 -16.65 -4.57 14.38
C ASN A 47 -16.57 -3.56 13.21
N PHE A 48 -15.38 -3.29 12.67
CA PHE A 48 -15.20 -2.43 11.50
C PHE A 48 -15.63 -3.14 10.22
N ALA A 49 -15.34 -4.43 10.09
CA ALA A 49 -15.82 -5.23 8.97
C ALA A 49 -17.36 -5.27 8.91
N ASP A 50 -18.03 -5.41 10.05
CA ASP A 50 -19.49 -5.38 10.14
C ASP A 50 -20.04 -4.00 9.76
N GLU A 51 -19.38 -2.91 10.20
CA GLU A 51 -19.80 -1.54 9.84
C GLU A 51 -19.75 -1.33 8.33
N THR A 52 -18.64 -1.68 7.68
CA THR A 52 -18.48 -1.52 6.23
C THR A 52 -19.38 -2.44 5.42
N ASN A 53 -19.61 -3.68 5.87
CA ASN A 53 -20.61 -4.60 5.28
C ASN A 53 -22.04 -4.03 5.36
N ASN A 54 -22.41 -3.40 6.48
CA ASN A 54 -23.71 -2.74 6.63
C ASN A 54 -23.90 -1.54 5.71
N LEU A 55 -22.79 -0.94 5.22
CA LEU A 55 -22.83 0.11 4.20
C LEU A 55 -22.89 -0.42 2.77
N GLY A 56 -22.90 -1.75 2.59
CA GLY A 56 -23.06 -2.42 1.30
C GLY A 56 -21.75 -2.76 0.59
N TYR A 57 -20.61 -2.62 1.27
CA TYR A 57 -19.32 -3.13 0.79
C TYR A 57 -19.18 -4.62 1.14
N ILE A 58 -18.29 -5.32 0.45
CA ILE A 58 -17.90 -6.68 0.82
C ILE A 58 -16.57 -6.56 1.56
N THR A 59 -16.60 -6.80 2.89
CA THR A 59 -15.41 -6.76 3.74
C THR A 59 -15.12 -8.13 4.30
N TYR A 60 -13.91 -8.59 4.07
CA TYR A 60 -13.37 -9.85 4.61
C TYR A 60 -12.79 -9.59 6.00
N ALA A 61 -13.40 -10.17 7.02
CA ALA A 61 -12.95 -10.05 8.42
C ALA A 61 -11.77 -11.00 8.69
N SER A 62 -10.59 -10.68 8.13
CA SER A 62 -9.38 -11.52 8.21
C SER A 62 -8.12 -10.67 8.11
N PHE A 63 -6.98 -11.25 8.49
CA PHE A 63 -5.67 -10.71 8.14
C PHE A 63 -5.38 -10.93 6.67
N TRP A 64 -4.55 -10.04 6.10
CA TRP A 64 -4.10 -10.15 4.71
C TRP A 64 -3.02 -11.21 4.57
N ASP A 65 -3.23 -12.18 3.68
CA ASP A 65 -2.29 -13.22 3.30
C ASP A 65 -2.54 -13.73 1.88
N THR A 66 -1.74 -14.71 1.45
CA THR A 66 -1.86 -15.31 0.10
C THR A 66 -3.15 -16.10 -0.06
N GLU A 67 -3.62 -16.80 0.97
CA GLU A 67 -4.84 -17.61 0.92
C GLU A 67 -6.08 -16.72 0.73
N LEU A 68 -6.18 -15.64 1.49
CA LEU A 68 -7.26 -14.66 1.32
C LEU A 68 -7.21 -13.98 -0.05
N ALA A 69 -6.03 -13.65 -0.56
CA ALA A 69 -5.89 -13.05 -1.89
C ALA A 69 -6.38 -14.00 -2.98
N GLU A 70 -6.09 -15.31 -2.88
CA GLU A 70 -6.60 -16.34 -3.80
C GLU A 70 -8.12 -16.50 -3.70
N GLN A 71 -8.68 -16.47 -2.50
CA GLN A 71 -10.12 -16.48 -2.28
C GLN A 71 -10.79 -15.27 -2.96
N ILE A 72 -10.31 -14.05 -2.68
CA ILE A 72 -10.83 -12.81 -3.27
C ILE A 72 -10.77 -12.87 -4.80
N LYS A 73 -9.64 -13.35 -5.34
CA LYS A 73 -9.46 -13.50 -6.79
C LYS A 73 -10.47 -14.48 -7.41
N SER A 74 -10.75 -15.58 -6.73
CA SER A 74 -11.74 -16.57 -7.17
C SER A 74 -13.16 -16.03 -7.15
N GLU A 75 -13.51 -15.24 -6.15
CA GLU A 75 -14.86 -14.70 -5.94
C GLU A 75 -15.14 -13.42 -6.74
N GLN A 76 -14.15 -12.52 -6.83
CA GLN A 76 -14.31 -11.16 -7.33
C GLN A 76 -13.47 -10.84 -8.58
N GLY A 77 -12.52 -11.71 -8.93
CA GLY A 77 -11.55 -11.47 -10.01
C GLY A 77 -10.34 -10.66 -9.56
N CYS A 78 -9.55 -10.20 -10.54
CA CYS A 78 -8.39 -9.35 -10.27
C CYS A 78 -8.81 -7.93 -9.89
N MET A 79 -7.96 -7.25 -9.11
CA MET A 79 -8.17 -5.87 -8.68
C MET A 79 -7.43 -4.88 -9.60
N ASP A 80 -8.13 -3.84 -10.02
CA ASP A 80 -7.54 -2.73 -10.77
C ASP A 80 -6.80 -1.76 -9.86
N LEU A 81 -7.26 -1.65 -8.59
CA LEU A 81 -6.61 -0.91 -7.53
C LEU A 81 -6.60 -1.75 -6.26
N ILE A 82 -5.41 -1.89 -5.66
CA ILE A 82 -5.25 -2.29 -4.26
C ILE A 82 -4.70 -1.08 -3.52
N TYR A 83 -5.31 -0.70 -2.40
CA TYR A 83 -4.89 0.44 -1.59
C TYR A 83 -4.65 0.03 -0.15
N ALA A 84 -3.69 0.67 0.50
CA ALA A 84 -3.46 0.52 1.93
C ALA A 84 -2.89 1.82 2.51
N ALA A 85 -3.30 2.21 3.71
CA ALA A 85 -2.76 3.38 4.38
C ALA A 85 -2.41 3.05 5.84
N ASN A 86 -1.17 3.33 6.24
CA ASN A 86 -0.63 3.02 7.56
C ASN A 86 -0.91 1.56 7.98
N CYS A 87 -0.70 0.64 7.08
CA CYS A 87 -1.01 -0.77 7.25
C CYS A 87 0.20 -1.66 6.98
N MET A 88 0.96 -1.39 5.91
CA MET A 88 2.09 -2.25 5.52
C MET A 88 3.19 -2.26 6.59
N CYS A 89 3.40 -1.15 7.31
CA CYS A 89 4.37 -1.07 8.40
C CYS A 89 4.04 -1.99 9.60
N HIS A 90 2.79 -2.45 9.74
CA HIS A 90 2.35 -3.34 10.81
C HIS A 90 2.40 -4.84 10.44
N ILE A 91 2.57 -5.18 9.17
CA ILE A 91 2.54 -6.57 8.68
C ILE A 91 3.94 -7.18 8.78
N PRO A 92 4.17 -8.24 9.59
CA PRO A 92 5.52 -8.78 9.78
C PRO A 92 6.12 -9.43 8.53
N ASP A 93 5.33 -10.18 7.75
CA ASP A 93 5.80 -10.86 6.54
C ASP A 93 5.42 -10.07 5.28
N LEU A 94 6.34 -9.19 4.88
CA LEU A 94 6.17 -8.36 3.68
C LEU A 94 6.38 -9.15 2.38
N ASP A 95 7.16 -10.22 2.37
CA ASP A 95 7.32 -11.06 1.19
C ASP A 95 6.02 -11.78 0.84
N GLU A 96 5.38 -12.39 1.82
CA GLU A 96 4.05 -12.98 1.63
C GLU A 96 3.03 -11.92 1.20
N THR A 97 3.02 -10.78 1.87
CA THR A 97 2.12 -9.66 1.57
C THR A 97 2.23 -9.19 0.12
N PHE A 98 3.44 -8.92 -0.37
CA PHE A 98 3.61 -8.42 -1.74
C PHE A 98 3.44 -9.50 -2.79
N LYS A 99 3.69 -10.77 -2.45
CA LYS A 99 3.34 -11.90 -3.30
C LYS A 99 1.81 -12.02 -3.47
N ALA A 100 1.06 -11.88 -2.38
CA ALA A 100 -0.40 -11.87 -2.39
C ALA A 100 -0.94 -10.71 -3.24
N VAL A 101 -0.40 -9.49 -3.07
CA VAL A 101 -0.72 -8.32 -3.91
C VAL A 101 -0.43 -8.61 -5.39
N SER A 102 0.76 -9.12 -5.71
CA SER A 102 1.15 -9.43 -7.09
C SER A 102 0.21 -10.45 -7.75
N ASN A 103 -0.27 -11.44 -7.00
CA ASN A 103 -1.20 -12.45 -7.49
C ASN A 103 -2.59 -11.88 -7.77
N LEU A 104 -3.08 -10.99 -6.91
CA LEU A 104 -4.44 -10.44 -6.99
C LEU A 104 -4.55 -9.26 -7.98
N LEU A 105 -3.47 -8.51 -8.16
CA LEU A 105 -3.46 -7.33 -9.02
C LEU A 105 -3.73 -7.69 -10.48
N ALA A 106 -4.56 -6.90 -11.17
CA ALA A 106 -4.75 -7.00 -12.62
C ALA A 106 -3.44 -6.71 -13.38
N PRO A 107 -3.27 -7.15 -14.65
CA PRO A 107 -2.04 -6.92 -15.42
C PRO A 107 -1.60 -5.44 -15.46
N GLU A 108 -2.55 -4.53 -15.65
CA GLU A 108 -2.34 -3.07 -15.64
C GLU A 108 -2.89 -2.42 -14.36
N GLY A 109 -3.05 -3.20 -13.29
CA GLY A 109 -3.53 -2.72 -11.99
C GLY A 109 -2.50 -1.88 -11.25
N LEU A 110 -2.97 -1.13 -10.27
CA LEU A 110 -2.17 -0.31 -9.36
C LEU A 110 -2.27 -0.85 -7.94
N PHE A 111 -1.14 -0.99 -7.29
CA PHE A 111 -1.07 -1.10 -5.83
C PHE A 111 -0.49 0.20 -5.29
N VAL A 112 -1.24 0.89 -4.44
CA VAL A 112 -0.83 2.16 -3.86
C VAL A 112 -0.93 2.07 -2.34
N PHE A 113 0.15 2.40 -1.65
CA PHE A 113 0.14 2.38 -0.21
C PHE A 113 0.84 3.59 0.39
N GLU A 114 0.45 3.95 1.60
CA GLU A 114 0.95 5.10 2.35
C GLU A 114 1.47 4.64 3.69
N ASP A 115 2.76 4.85 3.95
CA ASP A 115 3.39 4.49 5.22
C ASP A 115 4.49 5.49 5.60
N PRO A 116 4.89 5.55 6.89
CA PRO A 116 5.96 6.41 7.36
C PRO A 116 7.27 6.22 6.58
N SER A 117 7.93 7.35 6.26
CA SER A 117 9.17 7.38 5.51
C SER A 117 10.37 7.45 6.44
N LEU A 118 11.31 6.50 6.32
CA LEU A 118 12.57 6.51 7.06
C LEU A 118 13.36 7.82 6.83
N VAL A 119 13.39 8.30 5.60
CA VAL A 119 14.10 9.54 5.23
C VAL A 119 13.50 10.75 5.92
N GLU A 120 12.18 10.86 5.93
CA GLU A 120 11.49 11.96 6.59
C GLU A 120 11.63 11.88 8.12
N MET A 121 11.55 10.67 8.68
CA MET A 121 11.78 10.42 10.10
C MET A 121 13.18 10.89 10.54
N LEU A 122 14.22 10.49 9.82
CA LEU A 122 15.60 10.90 10.10
C LEU A 122 15.80 12.40 9.90
N SER A 123 15.27 12.97 8.83
CA SER A 123 15.42 14.39 8.50
C SER A 123 14.75 15.32 9.52
N ARG A 124 13.66 14.86 10.15
CA ARG A 124 12.87 15.63 11.12
C ARG A 124 13.15 15.26 12.57
N ASN A 125 13.99 14.24 12.82
CA ASN A 125 14.22 13.65 14.13
C ASN A 125 12.90 13.17 14.80
N SER A 126 12.00 12.60 14.01
CA SER A 126 10.67 12.12 14.44
C SER A 126 10.75 10.67 14.92
N TYR A 127 11.40 10.43 16.06
CA TYR A 127 11.59 9.10 16.63
C TYR A 127 10.32 8.49 17.26
N ASP A 128 9.25 9.25 17.38
CA ASP A 128 7.93 8.83 17.82
C ASP A 128 7.26 7.80 16.89
N GLN A 129 7.81 7.62 15.69
CA GLN A 129 7.40 6.56 14.76
C GLN A 129 7.96 5.17 15.12
N ILE A 130 8.92 5.09 16.06
CA ILE A 130 9.50 3.82 16.52
C ILE A 130 8.72 3.38 17.75
N TYR A 131 7.77 2.47 17.57
CA TYR A 131 6.99 1.85 18.64
C TYR A 131 6.56 0.42 18.26
N ASP A 132 6.10 -0.35 19.23
CA ASP A 132 5.92 -1.81 19.15
C ASP A 132 5.03 -2.29 17.99
N GLU A 133 4.09 -1.47 17.53
CA GLU A 133 3.19 -1.86 16.44
C GLU A 133 3.80 -1.67 15.04
N HIS A 134 4.87 -0.84 14.91
CA HIS A 134 5.60 -0.67 13.66
C HIS A 134 6.68 -1.74 13.52
N ALA A 135 6.34 -2.86 12.85
CA ALA A 135 7.33 -3.88 12.52
C ALA A 135 8.38 -3.37 11.51
N HIS A 136 8.01 -2.38 10.70
CA HIS A 136 8.86 -1.82 9.64
C HIS A 136 8.76 -0.31 9.55
N ILE A 137 9.87 0.33 9.17
CA ILE A 137 9.93 1.72 8.70
C ILE A 137 10.59 1.69 7.32
N PHE A 138 9.95 2.28 6.32
CA PHE A 138 10.33 2.07 4.94
C PHE A 138 11.28 3.12 4.38
N SER A 139 12.34 2.65 3.69
CA SER A 139 13.03 3.41 2.66
C SER A 139 12.58 2.99 1.26
N VAL A 140 12.65 3.89 0.30
CA VAL A 140 12.32 3.58 -1.11
C VAL A 140 13.28 2.53 -1.67
N THR A 141 14.55 2.54 -1.26
CA THR A 141 15.57 1.56 -1.63
C THR A 141 15.18 0.14 -1.18
N ALA A 142 14.83 -0.04 0.09
CA ALA A 142 14.42 -1.33 0.61
C ALA A 142 13.13 -1.83 -0.06
N LEU A 143 12.14 -0.94 -0.21
CA LEU A 143 10.88 -1.25 -0.90
C LEU A 143 11.11 -1.65 -2.36
N ASN A 144 11.99 -0.94 -3.09
CA ASN A 144 12.30 -1.29 -4.48
C ASN A 144 12.85 -2.70 -4.60
N ASN A 145 13.76 -3.09 -3.71
CA ASN A 145 14.34 -4.44 -3.71
C ASN A 145 13.29 -5.50 -3.38
N LEU A 146 12.48 -5.26 -2.36
CA LEU A 146 11.44 -6.16 -1.88
C LEU A 146 10.32 -6.35 -2.91
N LEU A 147 9.83 -5.27 -3.51
CA LEU A 147 8.80 -5.31 -4.55
C LEU A 147 9.31 -6.01 -5.83
N ASN A 148 10.55 -5.72 -6.24
CA ASN A 148 11.14 -6.32 -7.42
C ASN A 148 11.25 -7.85 -7.32
N ARG A 149 11.60 -8.41 -6.17
CA ARG A 149 11.67 -9.87 -6.00
C ARG A 149 10.27 -10.53 -6.02
N ASN A 150 9.22 -9.76 -5.74
CA ASN A 150 7.83 -10.21 -5.79
C ASN A 150 7.10 -9.90 -7.12
N GLY A 151 7.84 -9.58 -8.19
CA GLY A 151 7.27 -9.34 -9.52
C GLY A 151 6.55 -8.00 -9.67
N LEU A 152 6.82 -7.06 -8.77
CA LEU A 152 6.27 -5.70 -8.75
C LEU A 152 7.38 -4.67 -9.05
N LYS A 153 6.98 -3.43 -9.41
CA LYS A 153 7.91 -2.31 -9.59
C LYS A 153 7.28 -1.00 -9.09
N ILE A 154 8.10 -0.14 -8.51
CA ILE A 154 7.70 1.24 -8.16
C ILE A 154 7.62 2.06 -9.46
N ILE A 155 6.54 2.81 -9.63
CA ILE A 155 6.32 3.69 -10.77
C ILE A 155 6.14 5.16 -10.37
N ASN A 156 5.87 5.46 -9.08
CA ASN A 156 5.84 6.81 -8.53
C ASN A 156 6.01 6.79 -7.01
N VAL A 157 6.52 7.89 -6.46
CA VAL A 157 6.61 8.15 -5.01
C VAL A 157 6.21 9.60 -4.76
N GLU A 158 5.25 9.81 -3.87
CA GLU A 158 4.78 11.12 -3.45
C GLU A 158 5.06 11.32 -1.96
N ALA A 159 5.76 12.40 -1.60
CA ALA A 159 5.95 12.76 -0.21
C ALA A 159 4.66 13.36 0.35
N LEU A 160 4.23 12.87 1.52
CA LEU A 160 3.04 13.32 2.23
C LEU A 160 3.46 14.00 3.54
N SER A 161 2.69 15.01 3.96
CA SER A 161 2.94 15.72 5.23
C SER A 161 2.28 15.06 6.45
N VAL A 162 1.53 13.98 6.26
CA VAL A 162 0.84 13.25 7.33
C VAL A 162 1.82 12.42 8.15
N HIS A 163 1.47 12.13 9.40
CA HIS A 163 2.23 11.26 10.33
C HIS A 163 3.72 11.59 10.43
N GLY A 164 4.09 12.87 10.51
CA GLY A 164 5.50 13.29 10.61
C GLY A 164 6.30 13.18 9.30
N GLY A 165 5.67 12.74 8.22
CA GLY A 165 6.23 12.52 6.89
C GLY A 165 6.09 11.06 6.45
N SER A 166 5.22 10.84 5.48
CA SER A 166 4.98 9.53 4.86
C SER A 166 5.28 9.59 3.37
N ASN A 167 5.41 8.43 2.75
CA ASN A 167 5.42 8.32 1.30
C ASN A 167 4.16 7.59 0.83
N ARG A 168 3.55 8.10 -0.25
CA ARG A 168 2.61 7.32 -1.06
C ARG A 168 3.38 6.67 -2.19
N ILE A 169 3.43 5.34 -2.18
CA ILE A 169 4.19 4.53 -3.11
C ILE A 169 3.20 3.96 -4.14
N TRP A 170 3.45 4.22 -5.42
CA TRP A 170 2.68 3.69 -6.53
C TRP A 170 3.43 2.52 -7.16
N VAL A 171 2.77 1.40 -7.22
CA VAL A 171 3.36 0.12 -7.63
C VAL A 171 2.49 -0.51 -8.71
N THR A 172 3.10 -1.21 -9.64
CA THR A 172 2.41 -2.04 -10.63
C THR A 172 3.17 -3.34 -10.85
N LYS A 173 2.60 -4.27 -11.61
CA LYS A 173 3.33 -5.47 -12.02
C LYS A 173 4.55 -5.11 -12.84
N ARG A 174 5.63 -5.89 -12.72
CA ARG A 174 6.89 -5.65 -13.44
C ARG A 174 6.67 -5.54 -14.95
N ASP A 175 5.79 -6.40 -15.51
CA ASP A 175 5.51 -6.49 -16.94
C ASP A 175 4.42 -5.51 -17.42
N SER A 176 3.84 -4.70 -16.51
CA SER A 176 2.86 -3.67 -16.88
C SER A 176 3.51 -2.58 -17.72
N SER A 177 2.73 -2.06 -18.67
CA SER A 177 3.11 -0.93 -19.52
C SER A 177 2.98 0.43 -18.82
N LYS A 178 2.35 0.48 -17.64
CA LYS A 178 2.17 1.73 -16.89
C LYS A 178 3.51 2.36 -16.52
N THR A 179 3.62 3.65 -16.80
CA THR A 179 4.77 4.48 -16.44
C THR A 179 4.29 5.85 -15.99
N PHE A 180 5.08 6.47 -15.11
CA PHE A 180 4.91 7.84 -14.65
C PHE A 180 6.21 8.62 -14.91
N PRO A 181 6.18 9.95 -15.00
CA PRO A 181 7.38 10.78 -15.06
C PRO A 181 8.06 10.79 -13.67
N PHE A 182 8.65 9.65 -13.30
CA PHE A 182 9.23 9.38 -11.98
C PHE A 182 10.71 9.00 -12.13
N ASN A 183 11.56 9.57 -11.27
CA ASN A 183 12.98 9.25 -11.22
C ASN A 183 13.33 8.51 -9.92
N LEU A 184 13.32 7.19 -9.96
CA LEU A 184 13.69 6.33 -8.84
C LEU A 184 15.13 6.61 -8.37
N GLU A 185 16.07 6.83 -9.28
CA GLU A 185 17.48 7.07 -8.96
C GLU A 185 17.67 8.26 -8.01
N HIS A 186 16.84 9.31 -8.17
CA HIS A 186 16.85 10.46 -7.26
C HIS A 186 16.62 10.03 -5.78
N TYR A 187 15.67 9.12 -5.55
CA TYR A 187 15.39 8.60 -4.20
C TYR A 187 16.52 7.70 -3.69
N LEU A 188 17.04 6.81 -4.54
CA LEU A 188 18.13 5.90 -4.17
C LEU A 188 19.40 6.68 -3.78
N VAL A 189 19.75 7.73 -4.55
CA VAL A 189 20.90 8.60 -4.26
C VAL A 189 20.66 9.39 -2.97
N ARG A 190 19.47 9.97 -2.78
CA ARG A 190 19.15 10.74 -1.55
C ARG A 190 19.25 9.85 -0.31
N GLU A 191 18.75 8.63 -0.36
CA GLU A 191 18.81 7.67 0.74
C GLU A 191 20.24 7.19 1.00
N GLY A 192 21.04 6.94 -0.04
CA GLY A 192 22.45 6.59 0.10
C GLY A 192 23.27 7.70 0.75
N LEU A 193 23.01 8.97 0.44
CA LEU A 193 23.67 10.13 1.07
C LEU A 193 23.30 10.29 2.55
N LEU A 194 22.13 9.82 2.97
CA LEU A 194 21.71 9.82 4.38
C LEU A 194 22.29 8.64 5.17
N GLY A 195 23.07 7.77 4.51
CA GLY A 195 23.63 6.58 5.13
C GLY A 195 22.57 5.53 5.43
N ALA A 196 21.58 5.36 4.55
CA ALA A 196 20.51 4.37 4.64
C ALA A 196 21.00 2.90 4.65
N ASP A 197 22.32 2.65 4.58
CA ASP A 197 22.96 1.38 4.96
C ASP A 197 22.71 1.01 6.45
N TYR A 198 22.10 1.93 7.22
CA TYR A 198 21.73 1.71 8.62
C TYR A 198 20.56 0.72 8.82
N LEU A 199 19.89 0.27 7.77
CA LEU A 199 18.80 -0.69 7.88
C LEU A 199 19.25 -2.08 8.40
N GLU A 200 20.52 -2.43 8.28
CA GLU A 200 21.06 -3.65 8.90
C GLU A 200 21.15 -3.57 10.43
N ILE A 201 21.11 -2.37 11.02
CA ILE A 201 21.31 -2.17 12.47
C ILE A 201 20.00 -2.26 13.26
N LEU A 202 18.84 -2.08 12.62
CA LEU A 202 17.53 -2.10 13.27
C LEU A 202 16.81 -3.47 13.21
N ILE A 203 17.41 -4.47 12.56
CA ILE A 203 16.84 -5.83 12.41
C ILE A 203 17.61 -6.88 13.28
N THR A 204 18.49 -6.45 14.12
CA THR A 204 19.13 -7.27 15.17
C THR A 204 18.60 -6.87 16.54
#